data_fe2f6f89e86bd2402ee2b4d7f1eed7c7
#
_entry.id   fe2f6f89e86bd2402ee2b4d7f1eed7c7
#
_cell.length_a   1.000
_cell.length_b   1.000
_cell.length_c   1.000
_cell.angle_alpha   90.00
_cell.angle_beta   90.00
_cell.angle_gamma   90.00
#
_symmetry.space_group_name_H-M   'P 1'
#
loop_
_entity.id
_entity.type
_entity.pdbx_description
1 polymer ?
#
loop_
_entity_poly.entity_id
_entity_poly.type
_entity_poly.pdbx_seq_one_letter_code
_entity_poly.pdbx_strand_id
1 'polypeptide(L)'
;MSMAQRIQDAWNEQASWLVALRPLSWLYRFGFCANQALYKYGIKPVYTAPVPVMVIGNITVGGSGKTPLLIQLVKYLQQQQIRVGVISRGYGGEGPFPLLVTQRSEPDAAGDEPCLIVQSTDVPMAVGPNRQASIELLLESEQLDLIISDDGLQHWALARQIEWIVLDQNRGLGNEKLLPEGYLREPKSRLNDSTVIEHSKTAQAQRSMHLAVGQPYLLNANLEANWFDFNQYFNAVVGIGFPQRFYQTLNTLGVQQFQAHEFPDHHDYEIGDLTFDNHDAIITTEKDAVKFKTLLKQHPEFSTPIWVVPVEAVLSSDCYDVLKQQLQHVGIQFS
;
A
#
# COMPACT_ATOMS: atom_id res chain seq x y z
N MET A 1 -11.80 -20.46 8.68
CA MET A 1 -12.04 -19.30 7.79
C MET A 1 -12.79 -18.24 8.58
N SER A 2 -12.23 -17.06 8.76
CA SER A 2 -12.85 -15.97 9.51
C SER A 2 -14.08 -15.41 8.78
N MET A 3 -14.99 -14.71 9.50
CA MET A 3 -16.13 -14.06 8.87
C MET A 3 -15.70 -13.00 7.84
N ALA A 4 -14.59 -12.30 8.10
CA ALA A 4 -14.02 -11.32 7.20
C ALA A 4 -13.57 -11.96 5.86
N GLN A 5 -12.89 -13.11 5.92
CA GLN A 5 -12.50 -13.86 4.71
C GLN A 5 -13.71 -14.30 3.89
N ARG A 6 -14.76 -14.84 4.54
CA ARG A 6 -16.00 -15.24 3.84
C ARG A 6 -16.67 -14.07 3.11
N ILE A 7 -16.68 -12.88 3.70
CA ILE A 7 -17.22 -11.69 3.06
C ILE A 7 -16.33 -11.26 1.89
N GLN A 8 -15.02 -11.33 2.04
CA GLN A 8 -14.06 -10.97 0.99
C GLN A 8 -14.16 -11.91 -0.22
N ASP A 9 -14.29 -13.21 0.02
CA ASP A 9 -14.52 -14.20 -1.03
C ASP A 9 -15.87 -13.94 -1.73
N ALA A 10 -16.92 -13.69 -0.94
CA ALA A 10 -18.23 -13.38 -1.49
C ALA A 10 -18.24 -12.11 -2.37
N TRP A 11 -17.47 -11.07 -2.01
CA TRP A 11 -17.30 -9.90 -2.88
C TRP A 11 -16.60 -10.24 -4.19
N ASN A 12 -15.56 -11.08 -4.15
CA ASN A 12 -14.82 -11.51 -5.34
C ASN A 12 -15.71 -12.36 -6.27
N GLU A 13 -16.56 -13.23 -5.70
CA GLU A 13 -17.49 -14.10 -6.40
C GLU A 13 -18.83 -13.42 -6.76
N GLN A 14 -19.03 -12.18 -6.30
CA GLN A 14 -20.29 -11.46 -6.42
C GLN A 14 -21.49 -12.26 -5.92
N ALA A 15 -21.34 -12.94 -4.79
CA ALA A 15 -22.32 -13.86 -4.24
C ALA A 15 -23.68 -13.17 -3.99
N SER A 16 -24.78 -13.83 -4.40
CA SER A 16 -26.12 -13.27 -4.36
C SER A 16 -26.63 -12.93 -2.94
N TRP A 17 -26.14 -13.65 -1.93
CA TRP A 17 -26.54 -13.41 -0.53
C TRP A 17 -26.06 -12.04 0.01
N LEU A 18 -25.07 -11.41 -0.62
CA LEU A 18 -24.59 -10.05 -0.26
C LEU A 18 -25.74 -9.01 -0.25
N VAL A 19 -26.79 -9.24 -1.05
CA VAL A 19 -27.99 -8.39 -1.07
C VAL A 19 -28.65 -8.28 0.29
N ALA A 20 -28.54 -9.29 1.15
CA ALA A 20 -29.06 -9.25 2.52
C ALA A 20 -28.34 -8.18 3.38
N LEU A 21 -27.12 -7.77 2.99
CA LEU A 21 -26.34 -6.73 3.68
C LEU A 21 -26.71 -5.30 3.22
N ARG A 22 -27.60 -5.14 2.24
CA ARG A 22 -28.01 -3.85 1.67
C ARG A 22 -28.50 -2.83 2.70
N PRO A 23 -29.31 -3.19 3.70
CA PRO A 23 -29.73 -2.21 4.71
C PRO A 23 -28.55 -1.62 5.50
N LEU A 24 -27.52 -2.44 5.77
CA LEU A 24 -26.29 -1.98 6.43
C LEU A 24 -25.48 -1.07 5.52
N SER A 25 -25.46 -1.31 4.20
CA SER A 25 -24.81 -0.43 3.23
C SER A 25 -25.50 0.92 3.11
N TRP A 26 -26.83 0.98 3.26
CA TRP A 26 -27.54 2.26 3.34
C TRP A 26 -27.17 3.03 4.61
N LEU A 27 -27.09 2.36 5.74
CA LEU A 27 -26.63 2.97 6.99
C LEU A 27 -25.20 3.48 6.88
N TYR A 28 -24.28 2.68 6.31
CA TYR A 28 -22.92 3.08 6.03
C TYR A 28 -22.87 4.32 5.13
N ARG A 29 -23.63 4.33 4.02
CA ARG A 29 -23.75 5.48 3.11
C ARG A 29 -24.22 6.72 3.81
N PHE A 30 -25.26 6.60 4.65
CA PHE A 30 -25.78 7.72 5.43
C PHE A 30 -24.71 8.27 6.37
N GLY A 31 -24.04 7.42 7.14
CA GLY A 31 -22.95 7.82 8.03
C GLY A 31 -21.79 8.48 7.27
N PHE A 32 -21.39 7.93 6.13
CA PHE A 32 -20.38 8.51 5.26
C PHE A 32 -20.78 9.90 4.77
N CYS A 33 -21.98 10.06 4.19
CA CYS A 33 -22.47 11.35 3.69
C CYS A 33 -22.63 12.38 4.83
N ALA A 34 -23.14 11.97 5.97
CA ALA A 34 -23.28 12.84 7.14
C ALA A 34 -21.90 13.32 7.64
N ASN A 35 -20.93 12.41 7.77
CA ASN A 35 -19.58 12.77 8.19
C ASN A 35 -18.93 13.73 7.19
N GLN A 36 -19.04 13.46 5.90
CA GLN A 36 -18.51 14.34 4.84
C GLN A 36 -19.16 15.74 4.91
N ALA A 37 -20.49 15.80 5.11
CA ALA A 37 -21.21 17.06 5.25
C ALA A 37 -20.74 17.87 6.45
N LEU A 38 -20.48 17.22 7.61
CA LEU A 38 -19.98 17.90 8.81
C LEU A 38 -18.64 18.63 8.56
N TYR A 39 -17.73 18.04 7.76
CA TYR A 39 -16.49 18.72 7.37
C TYR A 39 -16.74 19.79 6.30
N LYS A 40 -17.55 19.49 5.27
CA LYS A 40 -17.86 20.42 4.17
C LYS A 40 -18.52 21.73 4.66
N TYR A 41 -19.39 21.64 5.66
CA TYR A 41 -20.06 22.81 6.22
C TYR A 41 -19.31 23.44 7.42
N GLY A 42 -18.07 23.00 7.70
CA GLY A 42 -17.21 23.58 8.73
C GLY A 42 -17.66 23.29 10.18
N ILE A 43 -18.55 22.30 10.38
CA ILE A 43 -18.99 21.88 11.72
C ILE A 43 -17.87 21.13 12.44
N LYS A 44 -17.11 20.31 11.71
CA LYS A 44 -15.88 19.67 12.19
C LYS A 44 -14.66 20.44 11.70
N PRO A 45 -13.62 20.59 12.55
CA PRO A 45 -12.40 21.30 12.18
C PRO A 45 -11.64 20.51 11.09
N VAL A 46 -11.05 21.26 10.16
CA VAL A 46 -10.15 20.75 9.13
C VAL A 46 -8.79 21.38 9.36
N TYR A 47 -7.76 20.57 9.56
CA TYR A 47 -6.39 21.03 9.68
C TYR A 47 -5.81 21.32 8.30
N THR A 48 -5.20 22.49 8.14
CA THR A 48 -4.47 22.87 6.93
C THR A 48 -2.99 22.93 7.26
N ALA A 49 -2.22 22.06 6.63
CA ALA A 49 -0.76 22.05 6.80
C ALA A 49 -0.13 23.30 6.17
N PRO A 50 1.03 23.78 6.71
CA PRO A 50 1.75 24.92 6.16
C PRO A 50 2.40 24.65 4.80
N VAL A 51 2.46 23.40 4.36
CA VAL A 51 2.92 22.96 3.04
C VAL A 51 1.81 22.21 2.32
N PRO A 52 1.82 22.16 0.97
CA PRO A 52 0.84 21.41 0.20
C PRO A 52 0.77 19.95 0.62
N VAL A 53 -0.45 19.40 0.59
CA VAL A 53 -0.72 17.98 0.89
C VAL A 53 -1.30 17.30 -0.34
N MET A 54 -0.67 16.21 -0.76
CA MET A 54 -1.18 15.26 -1.74
C MET A 54 -1.68 14.01 -1.03
N VAL A 55 -2.88 13.56 -1.36
CA VAL A 55 -3.42 12.31 -0.83
C VAL A 55 -3.40 11.24 -1.93
N ILE A 56 -2.86 10.09 -1.60
CA ILE A 56 -2.95 8.87 -2.42
C ILE A 56 -3.82 7.87 -1.67
N GLY A 57 -4.80 7.30 -2.36
CA GLY A 57 -5.68 6.33 -1.74
C GLY A 57 -6.47 5.51 -2.75
N ASN A 58 -7.43 4.77 -2.27
CA ASN A 58 -8.39 4.04 -3.11
C ASN A 58 -9.81 4.12 -2.51
N ILE A 59 -10.80 3.89 -3.35
CA ILE A 59 -12.21 3.84 -2.94
C ILE A 59 -12.69 2.42 -2.66
N THR A 60 -11.82 1.43 -2.75
CA THR A 60 -12.12 0.01 -2.54
C THR A 60 -11.37 -0.53 -1.31
N VAL A 61 -11.86 -1.60 -0.70
CA VAL A 61 -11.10 -2.36 0.30
C VAL A 61 -10.10 -3.27 -0.40
N GLY A 62 -8.91 -3.44 0.20
CA GLY A 62 -7.84 -4.32 -0.27
C GLY A 62 -6.76 -3.62 -1.08
N GLY A 63 -5.74 -4.39 -1.46
CA GLY A 63 -4.55 -3.90 -2.14
C GLY A 63 -4.83 -3.46 -3.58
N SER A 64 -4.67 -2.17 -3.87
CA SER A 64 -4.82 -1.60 -5.21
C SER A 64 -3.48 -1.26 -5.88
N GLY A 65 -2.35 -1.43 -5.18
CA GLY A 65 -1.03 -1.02 -5.66
C GLY A 65 -0.61 0.39 -5.24
N LYS A 66 -1.21 0.95 -4.18
CA LYS A 66 -0.86 2.28 -3.64
C LYS A 66 0.60 2.39 -3.22
N THR A 67 1.09 1.44 -2.47
CA THR A 67 2.45 1.48 -1.92
C THR A 67 3.53 1.51 -3.00
N PRO A 68 3.52 0.65 -4.05
CA PRO A 68 4.44 0.80 -5.18
C PRO A 68 4.30 2.13 -5.91
N LEU A 69 3.08 2.65 -6.12
CA LEU A 69 2.86 3.98 -6.70
C LEU A 69 3.52 5.07 -5.86
N LEU A 70 3.28 5.06 -4.54
CA LEU A 70 3.82 6.05 -3.62
C LEU A 70 5.36 6.02 -3.63
N ILE A 71 5.96 4.84 -3.55
CA ILE A 71 7.42 4.67 -3.61
C ILE A 71 7.96 5.27 -4.92
N GLN A 72 7.33 4.99 -6.05
CA GLN A 72 7.75 5.51 -7.35
C GLN A 72 7.62 7.04 -7.44
N LEU A 73 6.53 7.61 -6.91
CA LEU A 73 6.35 9.07 -6.87
C LEU A 73 7.36 9.74 -5.98
N VAL A 74 7.65 9.17 -4.81
CA VAL A 74 8.68 9.69 -3.89
C VAL A 74 10.05 9.69 -4.58
N LYS A 75 10.46 8.56 -5.17
CA LYS A 75 11.72 8.47 -5.93
C LYS A 75 11.81 9.53 -7.03
N TYR A 76 10.72 9.68 -7.80
CA TYR A 76 10.66 10.69 -8.87
C TYR A 76 10.79 12.11 -8.34
N LEU A 77 10.07 12.47 -7.27
CA LEU A 77 10.10 13.81 -6.67
C LEU A 77 11.47 14.13 -6.07
N GLN A 78 12.11 13.16 -5.41
CA GLN A 78 13.48 13.29 -4.91
C GLN A 78 14.48 13.55 -6.05
N GLN A 79 14.35 12.85 -7.20
CA GLN A 79 15.16 13.11 -8.40
C GLN A 79 14.96 14.53 -8.95
N GLN A 80 13.78 15.11 -8.76
CA GLN A 80 13.47 16.50 -9.13
C GLN A 80 13.86 17.51 -8.02
N GLN A 81 14.59 17.07 -7.01
CA GLN A 81 15.04 17.89 -5.85
C GLN A 81 13.89 18.50 -5.03
N ILE A 82 12.70 17.92 -5.10
CA ILE A 82 11.55 18.29 -4.27
C ILE A 82 11.67 17.57 -2.91
N ARG A 83 11.68 18.33 -1.82
CA ARG A 83 11.74 17.79 -0.46
C ARG A 83 10.37 17.28 -0.07
N VAL A 84 10.18 15.98 -0.20
CA VAL A 84 8.91 15.30 0.08
C VAL A 84 8.96 14.64 1.43
N GLY A 85 7.85 14.70 2.18
CA GLY A 85 7.63 13.89 3.37
C GLY A 85 6.40 13.01 3.20
N VAL A 86 6.33 11.91 3.91
CA VAL A 86 5.19 10.97 3.85
C VAL A 86 4.55 10.84 5.22
N ILE A 87 3.22 10.81 5.25
CA ILE A 87 2.47 10.46 6.45
C ILE A 87 1.54 9.28 6.17
N SER A 88 1.42 8.38 7.14
CA SER A 88 0.49 7.25 7.09
C SER A 88 -0.19 7.04 8.45
N ARG A 89 -1.18 6.15 8.51
CA ARG A 89 -1.88 5.82 9.75
C ARG A 89 -1.02 5.00 10.72
N GLY A 90 -0.03 4.28 10.20
CA GLY A 90 0.69 3.27 10.98
C GLY A 90 -0.16 2.05 11.24
N TYR A 91 -0.94 1.62 10.21
CA TYR A 91 -1.76 0.42 10.33
C TYR A 91 -0.88 -0.80 10.59
N GLY A 92 -1.28 -1.64 11.55
CA GLY A 92 -0.49 -2.79 12.01
C GLY A 92 0.61 -2.45 13.01
N GLY A 93 0.91 -1.15 13.24
CA GLY A 93 1.87 -0.74 14.26
C GLY A 93 1.19 -0.43 15.60
N GLU A 94 1.93 -0.63 16.69
CA GLU A 94 1.46 -0.41 18.07
C GLU A 94 1.93 0.94 18.66
N GLY A 95 2.82 1.66 17.95
CA GLY A 95 3.33 2.97 18.39
C GLY A 95 4.45 2.90 19.42
N PRO A 96 4.61 3.94 20.27
CA PRO A 96 3.71 5.08 20.52
C PRO A 96 3.61 6.07 19.34
N PHE A 97 2.42 6.63 19.14
CA PHE A 97 2.14 7.58 18.06
C PHE A 97 2.00 9.03 18.53
N PRO A 98 2.37 10.07 17.71
CA PRO A 98 2.99 9.93 16.39
C PRO A 98 4.44 9.43 16.46
N LEU A 99 4.88 8.71 15.44
CA LEU A 99 6.20 8.07 15.38
C LEU A 99 6.91 8.44 14.07
N LEU A 100 8.17 8.91 14.15
CA LEU A 100 9.06 9.03 12.99
C LEU A 100 9.56 7.63 12.59
N VAL A 101 9.38 7.29 11.31
CA VAL A 101 9.83 6.02 10.75
C VAL A 101 11.22 6.18 10.17
N THR A 102 12.12 5.29 10.54
CA THR A 102 13.51 5.26 10.10
C THR A 102 13.84 3.92 9.45
N GLN A 103 15.01 3.80 8.85
CA GLN A 103 15.54 2.54 8.31
C GLN A 103 15.63 1.40 9.36
N ARG A 104 15.61 1.76 10.65
CA ARG A 104 15.71 0.83 11.78
C ARG A 104 14.37 0.56 12.48
N SER A 105 13.32 1.25 12.05
CA SER A 105 11.99 1.06 12.65
C SER A 105 11.49 -0.35 12.40
N GLU A 106 10.92 -0.95 13.43
CA GLU A 106 10.35 -2.30 13.39
C GLU A 106 8.90 -2.22 12.91
N PRO A 107 8.41 -3.22 12.11
CA PRO A 107 7.03 -3.28 11.64
C PRO A 107 5.99 -3.24 12.75
N ASP A 108 6.29 -3.86 13.89
CA ASP A 108 5.41 -3.91 15.06
C ASP A 108 5.17 -2.52 15.68
N ALA A 109 6.13 -1.61 15.53
CA ALA A 109 5.97 -0.23 16.02
C ALA A 109 5.32 0.68 15.00
N ALA A 110 5.75 0.64 13.72
CA ALA A 110 5.39 1.60 12.70
C ALA A 110 4.38 1.08 11.66
N GLY A 111 4.25 -0.23 11.52
CA GLY A 111 3.54 -0.92 10.44
C GLY A 111 4.49 -1.36 9.32
N ASP A 112 4.13 -2.43 8.62
CA ASP A 112 4.92 -3.03 7.54
C ASP A 112 5.03 -2.11 6.30
N GLU A 113 3.94 -1.49 5.86
CA GLU A 113 3.96 -0.59 4.70
C GLU A 113 4.81 0.67 4.93
N PRO A 114 4.72 1.40 6.06
CA PRO A 114 5.62 2.50 6.37
C PRO A 114 7.10 2.09 6.40
N CYS A 115 7.42 0.95 7.01
CA CYS A 115 8.79 0.44 7.01
C CYS A 115 9.30 0.15 5.59
N LEU A 116 8.47 -0.46 4.73
CA LEU A 116 8.80 -0.71 3.33
C LEU A 116 9.06 0.60 2.56
N ILE A 117 8.20 1.61 2.73
CA ILE A 117 8.34 2.91 2.06
C ILE A 117 9.68 3.55 2.43
N VAL A 118 10.01 3.63 3.72
CA VAL A 118 11.27 4.24 4.18
C VAL A 118 12.48 3.41 3.74
N GLN A 119 12.42 2.08 3.84
CA GLN A 119 13.51 1.21 3.37
C GLN A 119 13.78 1.34 1.86
N SER A 120 12.74 1.65 1.06
CA SER A 120 12.85 1.77 -0.40
C SER A 120 13.26 3.16 -0.89
N THR A 121 13.09 4.22 -0.09
CA THR A 121 13.19 5.61 -0.56
C THR A 121 14.01 6.53 0.34
N ASP A 122 14.24 6.13 1.59
CA ASP A 122 14.82 6.97 2.66
C ASP A 122 14.08 8.31 2.87
N VAL A 123 12.78 8.34 2.52
CA VAL A 123 11.94 9.53 2.66
C VAL A 123 11.64 9.82 4.14
N PRO A 124 11.68 11.08 4.58
CA PRO A 124 11.16 11.47 5.89
C PRO A 124 9.69 11.03 6.03
N MET A 125 9.40 10.24 7.05
CA MET A 125 8.06 9.68 7.24
C MET A 125 7.63 9.69 8.70
N ALA A 126 6.37 10.07 8.94
CA ALA A 126 5.74 9.97 10.25
C ALA A 126 4.42 9.20 10.17
N VAL A 127 4.16 8.38 11.18
CA VAL A 127 2.93 7.59 11.27
C VAL A 127 2.14 7.90 12.53
N GLY A 128 0.81 7.80 12.41
CA GLY A 128 -0.09 7.95 13.53
C GLY A 128 -1.55 8.14 13.10
N PRO A 129 -2.50 7.80 13.99
CA PRO A 129 -3.93 8.00 13.72
C PRO A 129 -4.31 9.48 13.61
N ASN A 130 -3.61 10.36 14.34
CA ASN A 130 -3.76 11.82 14.25
C ASN A 130 -2.79 12.36 13.18
N ARG A 131 -3.31 12.64 11.97
CA ARG A 131 -2.51 13.14 10.84
C ARG A 131 -1.89 14.52 11.11
N GLN A 132 -2.58 15.39 11.85
CA GLN A 132 -2.04 16.68 12.25
C GLN A 132 -0.77 16.50 13.10
N ALA A 133 -0.84 15.71 14.15
CA ALA A 133 0.32 15.45 15.00
C ALA A 133 1.48 14.78 14.22
N SER A 134 1.19 13.91 13.27
CA SER A 134 2.22 13.32 12.38
C SER A 134 2.87 14.37 11.47
N ILE A 135 2.08 15.31 10.93
CA ILE A 135 2.60 16.41 10.10
C ILE A 135 3.47 17.34 10.94
N GLU A 136 3.00 17.75 12.13
CA GLU A 136 3.72 18.62 13.03
C GLU A 136 5.07 18.03 13.40
N LEU A 137 5.09 16.76 13.84
CA LEU A 137 6.32 16.04 14.16
C LEU A 137 7.30 15.99 12.97
N LEU A 138 6.79 15.77 11.76
CA LEU A 138 7.59 15.67 10.55
C LEU A 138 8.20 17.04 10.19
N LEU A 139 7.43 18.12 10.30
CA LEU A 139 7.88 19.49 9.99
C LEU A 139 8.79 20.09 11.08
N GLU A 140 8.76 19.56 12.30
CA GLU A 140 9.74 19.90 13.33
C GLU A 140 11.13 19.33 13.02
N SER A 141 11.17 18.17 12.36
CA SER A 141 12.42 17.47 12.04
C SER A 141 12.99 17.81 10.66
N GLU A 142 12.14 18.19 9.69
CA GLU A 142 12.51 18.32 8.28
C GLU A 142 11.87 19.54 7.61
N GLN A 143 12.63 20.17 6.71
CA GLN A 143 12.09 21.20 5.81
C GLN A 143 11.53 20.51 4.54
N LEU A 144 10.22 20.60 4.36
CA LEU A 144 9.51 19.93 3.27
C LEU A 144 8.85 20.92 2.34
N ASP A 145 8.74 20.54 1.06
CA ASP A 145 8.01 21.28 0.03
C ASP A 145 6.62 20.66 -0.21
N LEU A 146 6.47 19.35 0.07
CA LEU A 146 5.26 18.58 -0.16
C LEU A 146 5.11 17.48 0.89
N ILE A 147 3.89 17.23 1.33
CA ILE A 147 3.54 16.04 2.12
C ILE A 147 2.64 15.13 1.31
N ILE A 148 2.98 13.84 1.26
CA ILE A 148 2.12 12.80 0.68
C ILE A 148 1.47 12.02 1.83
N SER A 149 0.13 11.97 1.83
CA SER A 149 -0.64 11.15 2.77
C SER A 149 -1.01 9.83 2.14
N ASP A 150 -0.45 8.74 2.67
CA ASP A 150 -0.81 7.38 2.26
C ASP A 150 -2.14 6.97 2.88
N ASP A 151 -3.01 6.37 2.05
CA ASP A 151 -4.39 5.93 2.35
C ASP A 151 -5.21 6.98 3.10
N GLY A 152 -5.08 8.25 2.67
CA GLY A 152 -5.66 9.41 3.34
C GLY A 152 -7.03 9.85 2.82
N LEU A 153 -7.65 9.21 1.82
CA LEU A 153 -8.87 9.70 1.17
C LEU A 153 -10.04 9.90 2.14
N GLN A 154 -10.22 8.98 3.07
CA GLN A 154 -11.29 9.02 4.07
C GLN A 154 -10.98 9.93 5.27
N HIS A 155 -9.79 10.55 5.31
CA HIS A 155 -9.39 11.42 6.42
C HIS A 155 -9.78 12.88 6.14
N TRP A 156 -11.07 13.21 6.24
CA TRP A 156 -11.64 14.54 5.93
C TRP A 156 -11.16 15.67 6.85
N ALA A 157 -10.58 15.33 8.01
CA ALA A 157 -10.00 16.31 8.93
C ALA A 157 -8.71 16.94 8.41
N LEU A 158 -8.13 16.47 7.31
CA LEU A 158 -6.92 17.00 6.68
C LEU A 158 -7.29 17.68 5.36
N ALA A 159 -6.98 18.97 5.24
CA ALA A 159 -7.04 19.69 3.97
C ALA A 159 -5.97 19.16 3.00
N ARG A 160 -6.32 19.07 1.75
CA ARG A 160 -5.45 18.58 0.68
C ARG A 160 -5.72 19.32 -0.61
N GLN A 161 -4.68 19.51 -1.38
CA GLN A 161 -4.72 20.21 -2.66
C GLN A 161 -4.73 19.23 -3.84
N ILE A 162 -4.14 18.04 -3.65
CA ILE A 162 -4.02 17.03 -4.71
C ILE A 162 -4.59 15.71 -4.17
N GLU A 163 -5.39 15.04 -4.99
CA GLU A 163 -5.93 13.71 -4.68
C GLU A 163 -5.74 12.77 -5.87
N TRP A 164 -5.09 11.65 -5.59
CA TRP A 164 -4.94 10.55 -6.54
C TRP A 164 -5.63 9.29 -6.02
N ILE A 165 -6.46 8.70 -6.87
CA ILE A 165 -7.17 7.46 -6.60
C ILE A 165 -6.57 6.35 -7.46
N VAL A 166 -6.05 5.31 -6.83
CA VAL A 166 -5.57 4.12 -7.53
C VAL A 166 -6.74 3.17 -7.73
N LEU A 167 -7.05 2.87 -8.98
CA LEU A 167 -8.10 1.93 -9.38
C LEU A 167 -7.48 0.68 -10.01
N ASP A 168 -7.62 -0.46 -9.35
CA ASP A 168 -7.20 -1.75 -9.92
C ASP A 168 -8.19 -2.21 -10.98
N GLN A 169 -7.80 -2.16 -12.24
CA GLN A 169 -8.62 -2.53 -13.40
C GLN A 169 -8.99 -4.02 -13.41
N ASN A 170 -8.11 -4.90 -12.90
CA ASN A 170 -8.40 -6.33 -12.88
C ASN A 170 -9.52 -6.67 -11.89
N ARG A 171 -9.61 -5.93 -10.79
CA ARG A 171 -10.61 -6.10 -9.75
C ARG A 171 -11.84 -5.23 -9.99
N GLY A 172 -11.65 -4.09 -10.66
CA GLY A 172 -12.70 -3.13 -10.96
C GLY A 172 -13.37 -2.55 -9.72
N LEU A 173 -14.66 -2.29 -9.83
CA LEU A 173 -15.52 -1.78 -8.75
C LEU A 173 -16.47 -2.85 -8.17
N GLY A 174 -16.31 -4.12 -8.58
CA GLY A 174 -17.17 -5.25 -8.18
C GLY A 174 -18.63 -5.00 -8.51
N ASN A 175 -19.52 -5.19 -7.53
CA ASN A 175 -20.95 -4.93 -7.68
C ASN A 175 -21.32 -3.42 -7.53
N GLU A 176 -20.33 -2.53 -7.47
CA GLU A 176 -20.46 -1.07 -7.28
C GLU A 176 -21.26 -0.66 -6.03
N LYS A 177 -21.33 -1.53 -5.03
CA LYS A 177 -21.99 -1.25 -3.77
C LYS A 177 -20.99 -0.86 -2.69
N LEU A 178 -21.46 -0.02 -1.77
CA LEU A 178 -20.71 0.35 -0.57
C LEU A 178 -20.67 -0.81 0.43
N LEU A 179 -19.73 -0.74 1.34
CA LEU A 179 -19.63 -1.65 2.47
C LEU A 179 -20.96 -1.75 3.24
N PRO A 180 -21.33 -2.92 3.70
CA PRO A 180 -20.73 -4.24 3.49
C PRO A 180 -21.32 -5.06 2.33
N GLU A 181 -22.34 -4.57 1.59
CA GLU A 181 -22.93 -5.26 0.42
C GLU A 181 -21.90 -5.42 -0.72
N GLY A 182 -21.02 -4.45 -0.88
CA GLY A 182 -19.87 -4.47 -1.77
C GLY A 182 -18.61 -4.01 -1.04
N TYR A 183 -17.50 -3.89 -1.75
CA TYR A 183 -16.23 -3.51 -1.16
C TYR A 183 -15.86 -2.03 -1.38
N LEU A 184 -16.81 -1.18 -1.82
CA LEU A 184 -16.54 0.24 -1.95
C LEU A 184 -16.54 0.93 -0.58
N ARG A 185 -15.48 1.66 -0.28
CA ARG A 185 -15.34 2.57 0.89
C ARG A 185 -16.00 3.91 0.62
N GLU A 186 -16.00 4.35 -0.65
CA GLU A 186 -16.60 5.59 -1.14
C GLU A 186 -17.40 5.33 -2.42
N PRO A 187 -18.44 6.13 -2.72
CA PRO A 187 -19.23 5.95 -3.93
C PRO A 187 -18.38 6.18 -5.18
N LYS A 188 -18.70 5.47 -6.27
CA LYS A 188 -17.97 5.58 -7.54
C LYS A 188 -17.93 7.00 -8.14
N SER A 189 -18.91 7.85 -7.78
CA SER A 189 -18.91 9.27 -8.20
C SER A 189 -17.66 10.02 -7.75
N ARG A 190 -16.95 9.52 -6.73
CA ARG A 190 -15.70 10.08 -6.24
C ARG A 190 -14.59 10.09 -7.30
N LEU A 191 -14.65 9.17 -8.26
CA LEU A 191 -13.70 9.10 -9.38
C LEU A 191 -13.81 10.30 -10.33
N ASN A 192 -14.96 10.98 -10.37
CA ASN A 192 -15.18 12.12 -11.28
C ASN A 192 -14.43 13.38 -10.81
N ASP A 193 -14.18 13.51 -9.51
CA ASP A 193 -13.63 14.71 -8.89
C ASP A 193 -12.15 14.55 -8.50
N SER A 194 -11.50 13.45 -8.90
CA SER A 194 -10.13 13.12 -8.51
C SER A 194 -9.31 12.67 -9.72
N THR A 195 -8.00 12.73 -9.57
CA THR A 195 -7.10 12.12 -10.55
C THR A 195 -7.09 10.62 -10.35
N VAL A 196 -7.58 9.86 -11.32
CA VAL A 196 -7.60 8.40 -11.27
C VAL A 196 -6.38 7.85 -11.99
N ILE A 197 -5.65 6.98 -11.30
CA ILE A 197 -4.54 6.20 -11.86
C ILE A 197 -5.00 4.75 -11.98
N GLU A 198 -5.07 4.27 -13.20
CA GLU A 198 -5.51 2.91 -13.50
C GLU A 198 -4.35 1.92 -13.37
N HIS A 199 -4.45 1.03 -12.38
CA HIS A 199 -3.52 -0.08 -12.24
C HIS A 199 -3.98 -1.23 -13.15
N SER A 200 -3.28 -1.45 -14.25
CA SER A 200 -3.61 -2.46 -15.27
C SER A 200 -2.39 -3.28 -15.66
N LYS A 201 -2.60 -4.41 -16.32
CA LYS A 201 -1.49 -5.22 -16.88
C LYS A 201 -0.90 -4.60 -18.15
N THR A 202 -1.65 -3.74 -18.81
CA THR A 202 -1.29 -3.10 -20.08
C THR A 202 -1.56 -1.61 -19.98
N ALA A 203 -0.60 -0.77 -20.42
CA ALA A 203 -0.71 0.69 -20.42
C ALA A 203 -1.68 1.17 -21.52
N GLN A 204 -2.97 0.88 -21.39
CA GLN A 204 -3.99 1.27 -22.37
C GLN A 204 -4.74 2.57 -22.00
N ALA A 205 -4.75 2.90 -20.70
CA ALA A 205 -5.39 4.13 -20.24
C ALA A 205 -4.39 5.29 -20.27
N GLN A 206 -4.93 6.49 -20.46
CA GLN A 206 -4.14 7.72 -20.51
C GLN A 206 -3.29 7.91 -19.25
N ARG A 207 -3.86 7.65 -18.06
CA ARG A 207 -3.16 7.68 -16.77
C ARG A 207 -3.16 6.28 -16.15
N SER A 208 -2.13 5.55 -16.44
CA SER A 208 -2.01 4.15 -16.02
C SER A 208 -0.69 3.85 -15.34
N MET A 209 -0.72 2.83 -14.52
CA MET A 209 0.48 2.19 -13.99
C MET A 209 0.39 0.67 -14.14
N HIS A 210 1.53 0.03 -14.23
CA HIS A 210 1.65 -1.42 -14.07
C HIS A 210 2.81 -1.75 -13.13
N LEU A 211 2.80 -2.94 -12.59
CA LEU A 211 3.91 -3.41 -11.76
C LEU A 211 4.89 -4.20 -12.64
N ALA A 212 6.11 -3.70 -12.76
CA ALA A 212 7.23 -4.41 -13.33
C ALA A 212 7.89 -5.27 -12.25
N VAL A 213 8.23 -6.49 -12.61
CA VAL A 213 8.92 -7.41 -11.71
C VAL A 213 10.41 -7.13 -11.78
N GLY A 214 11.03 -6.85 -10.63
CA GLY A 214 12.47 -6.68 -10.53
C GLY A 214 13.20 -8.01 -10.38
N GLN A 215 14.53 -7.94 -10.26
CA GLN A 215 15.33 -9.13 -10.02
C GLN A 215 15.17 -9.63 -8.58
N PRO A 216 14.84 -10.91 -8.37
CA PRO A 216 14.79 -11.48 -7.03
C PRO A 216 16.14 -11.32 -6.31
N TYR A 217 16.07 -11.05 -5.03
CA TYR A 217 17.26 -10.94 -4.19
C TYR A 217 17.13 -11.81 -2.93
N LEU A 218 18.28 -12.24 -2.40
CA LEU A 218 18.35 -13.05 -1.20
C LEU A 218 18.22 -12.15 0.04
N LEU A 219 17.25 -12.44 0.91
CA LEU A 219 17.01 -11.67 2.14
C LEU A 219 18.07 -11.94 3.21
N ASN A 220 18.42 -13.20 3.41
CA ASN A 220 19.42 -13.65 4.38
C ASN A 220 20.80 -13.77 3.68
N ALA A 221 21.42 -12.62 3.44
CA ALA A 221 22.67 -12.49 2.67
C ALA A 221 23.89 -13.22 3.27
N ASN A 222 23.79 -13.81 4.46
CA ASN A 222 24.85 -14.62 5.06
C ASN A 222 24.96 -16.02 4.44
N LEU A 223 24.03 -16.38 3.57
CA LEU A 223 24.03 -17.65 2.86
C LEU A 223 24.73 -17.49 1.51
N GLU A 224 25.61 -18.43 1.17
CA GLU A 224 26.28 -18.50 -0.13
C GLU A 224 25.36 -18.95 -1.28
N ALA A 225 24.07 -18.60 -1.25
CA ALA A 225 23.15 -18.88 -2.35
C ALA A 225 23.40 -17.88 -3.48
N ASN A 226 24.27 -18.26 -4.42
CA ASN A 226 24.83 -17.34 -5.42
C ASN A 226 23.89 -17.04 -6.61
N TRP A 227 22.85 -17.84 -6.84
CA TRP A 227 22.02 -17.73 -8.04
C TRP A 227 20.56 -18.03 -7.74
N PHE A 228 19.65 -17.18 -8.23
CA PHE A 228 18.23 -17.49 -8.28
C PHE A 228 17.99 -18.50 -9.42
N ASP A 229 17.59 -19.73 -9.04
CA ASP A 229 17.26 -20.75 -10.04
C ASP A 229 15.75 -20.81 -10.24
N PHE A 230 15.28 -20.42 -11.41
CA PHE A 230 13.85 -20.41 -11.78
C PHE A 230 13.23 -21.83 -11.80
N ASN A 231 14.03 -22.88 -11.90
CA ASN A 231 13.58 -24.26 -12.01
C ASN A 231 13.51 -24.98 -10.66
N GLN A 232 14.06 -24.37 -9.59
CA GLN A 232 13.95 -25.00 -8.26
C GLN A 232 12.52 -24.91 -7.73
N TYR A 233 12.21 -25.77 -6.77
CA TYR A 233 10.96 -25.74 -6.05
C TYR A 233 11.01 -24.68 -4.94
N PHE A 234 9.91 -23.96 -4.71
CA PHE A 234 9.83 -22.93 -3.68
C PHE A 234 8.66 -23.14 -2.75
N ASN A 235 8.81 -22.72 -1.50
CA ASN A 235 7.71 -22.42 -0.60
C ASN A 235 7.33 -20.95 -0.78
N ALA A 236 6.21 -20.67 -1.46
CA ALA A 236 5.72 -19.31 -1.68
C ALA A 236 4.93 -18.84 -0.45
N VAL A 237 5.57 -18.06 0.41
CA VAL A 237 4.99 -17.56 1.68
C VAL A 237 4.51 -16.13 1.50
N VAL A 238 3.20 -15.88 1.67
CA VAL A 238 2.61 -14.57 1.46
C VAL A 238 1.49 -14.25 2.46
N GLY A 239 1.54 -13.02 3.02
CA GLY A 239 0.52 -12.43 3.90
C GLY A 239 0.00 -11.10 3.34
N ILE A 240 -0.49 -11.13 2.10
CA ILE A 240 -1.03 -9.97 1.40
C ILE A 240 -2.51 -10.14 1.07
N GLY A 241 -3.24 -9.04 0.94
CA GLY A 241 -4.69 -9.07 0.71
C GLY A 241 -5.16 -9.70 -0.60
N PHE A 242 -4.25 -9.95 -1.57
CA PHE A 242 -4.56 -10.61 -2.84
C PHE A 242 -3.40 -11.48 -3.33
N PRO A 243 -3.20 -12.70 -2.78
CA PRO A 243 -2.08 -13.61 -3.09
C PRO A 243 -1.96 -13.99 -4.56
N GLN A 244 -3.09 -14.11 -5.28
CA GLN A 244 -3.13 -14.50 -6.69
C GLN A 244 -2.30 -13.58 -7.59
N ARG A 245 -2.13 -12.31 -7.22
CA ARG A 245 -1.27 -11.37 -7.95
C ARG A 245 0.19 -11.77 -7.83
N PHE A 246 0.62 -12.16 -6.64
CA PHE A 246 1.99 -12.64 -6.42
C PHE A 246 2.27 -13.92 -7.24
N TYR A 247 1.34 -14.87 -7.26
CA TYR A 247 1.51 -16.09 -8.07
C TYR A 247 1.57 -15.77 -9.57
N GLN A 248 0.79 -14.80 -10.04
CA GLN A 248 0.91 -14.34 -11.43
C GLN A 248 2.28 -13.68 -11.69
N THR A 249 2.81 -12.97 -10.71
CA THR A 249 4.17 -12.40 -10.76
C THR A 249 5.23 -13.49 -10.84
N LEU A 250 5.13 -14.54 -10.02
CA LEU A 250 6.03 -15.71 -10.08
C LEU A 250 6.00 -16.38 -11.45
N ASN A 251 4.80 -16.64 -11.99
CA ASN A 251 4.64 -17.21 -13.32
C ASN A 251 5.27 -16.32 -14.41
N THR A 252 5.09 -15.01 -14.33
CA THR A 252 5.71 -14.04 -15.27
C THR A 252 7.21 -14.04 -15.17
N LEU A 253 7.75 -14.22 -13.96
CA LEU A 253 9.19 -14.34 -13.70
C LEU A 253 9.77 -15.67 -14.23
N GLY A 254 8.93 -16.67 -14.48
CA GLY A 254 9.34 -18.00 -14.93
C GLY A 254 9.39 -19.07 -13.82
N VAL A 255 9.02 -18.71 -12.58
CA VAL A 255 8.91 -19.66 -11.46
C VAL A 255 7.59 -20.41 -11.60
N GLN A 256 7.66 -21.71 -11.92
CA GLN A 256 6.48 -22.56 -12.15
C GLN A 256 6.23 -23.57 -11.05
N GLN A 257 7.24 -23.88 -10.24
CA GLN A 257 7.19 -24.93 -9.22
C GLN A 257 7.25 -24.30 -7.82
N PHE A 258 6.08 -24.17 -7.21
CA PHE A 258 6.00 -23.68 -5.82
C PHE A 258 4.79 -24.26 -5.08
N GLN A 259 4.93 -24.40 -3.77
CA GLN A 259 3.83 -24.63 -2.84
C GLN A 259 3.40 -23.31 -2.22
N ALA A 260 2.11 -22.99 -2.32
CA ALA A 260 1.56 -21.76 -1.76
C ALA A 260 1.26 -21.91 -0.27
N HIS A 261 1.73 -20.97 0.53
CA HIS A 261 1.46 -20.82 1.95
C HIS A 261 0.87 -19.43 2.18
N GLU A 262 -0.46 -19.37 2.29
CA GLU A 262 -1.21 -18.12 2.40
C GLU A 262 -1.52 -17.79 3.85
N PHE A 263 -1.17 -16.57 4.26
CA PHE A 263 -1.45 -16.02 5.58
C PHE A 263 -2.41 -14.82 5.46
N PRO A 264 -3.11 -14.45 6.52
CA PRO A 264 -3.90 -13.22 6.55
C PRO A 264 -3.04 -11.98 6.22
N ASP A 265 -3.65 -10.96 5.60
CA ASP A 265 -2.97 -9.68 5.40
C ASP A 265 -2.52 -9.11 6.76
N HIS A 266 -1.30 -8.62 6.84
CA HIS A 266 -0.62 -8.16 8.07
C HIS A 266 -0.38 -9.26 9.12
N HIS A 267 -0.25 -10.54 8.71
CA HIS A 267 0.06 -11.64 9.61
C HIS A 267 1.36 -11.40 10.40
N ASP A 268 1.33 -11.69 11.70
CA ASP A 268 2.53 -11.67 12.55
C ASP A 268 3.21 -13.04 12.45
N TYR A 269 4.30 -13.08 11.69
CA TYR A 269 5.00 -14.32 11.41
C TYR A 269 5.83 -14.80 12.59
N GLU A 270 5.78 -16.10 12.81
CA GLU A 270 6.69 -16.82 13.70
C GLU A 270 7.68 -17.67 12.87
N ILE A 271 8.80 -18.05 13.46
CA ILE A 271 9.81 -18.86 12.74
C ILE A 271 9.25 -20.20 12.26
N GLY A 272 8.24 -20.74 12.95
CA GLY A 272 7.52 -21.94 12.56
C GLY A 272 6.78 -21.79 11.23
N ASP A 273 6.29 -20.60 10.89
CA ASP A 273 5.61 -20.29 9.62
C ASP A 273 6.57 -20.34 8.41
N LEU A 274 7.88 -20.25 8.68
CA LEU A 274 8.95 -20.30 7.68
C LEU A 274 9.69 -21.64 7.68
N THR A 275 9.26 -22.62 8.49
CA THR A 275 9.94 -23.91 8.65
C THR A 275 9.13 -25.00 7.93
N PHE A 276 9.71 -25.59 6.88
CA PHE A 276 9.08 -26.61 6.06
C PHE A 276 9.91 -27.90 6.03
N ASP A 277 9.26 -29.07 6.04
CA ASP A 277 9.93 -30.39 6.06
C ASP A 277 10.76 -30.65 4.79
N ASN A 278 10.38 -30.02 3.66
CA ASN A 278 11.07 -30.18 2.38
C ASN A 278 12.38 -29.39 2.28
N HIS A 279 12.63 -28.46 3.20
CA HIS A 279 13.80 -27.57 3.21
C HIS A 279 14.02 -26.76 1.91
N ASP A 280 13.00 -26.66 1.06
CA ASP A 280 13.08 -25.85 -0.16
C ASP A 280 13.16 -24.36 0.18
N ALA A 281 13.77 -23.59 -0.71
CA ALA A 281 13.88 -22.15 -0.54
C ALA A 281 12.51 -21.48 -0.45
N ILE A 282 12.45 -20.42 0.35
CA ILE A 282 11.25 -19.57 0.46
C ILE A 282 11.29 -18.50 -0.61
N ILE A 283 10.12 -18.17 -1.18
CA ILE A 283 9.93 -17.02 -2.05
C ILE A 283 8.79 -16.16 -1.54
N THR A 284 9.00 -14.85 -1.46
CA THR A 284 8.06 -13.93 -0.82
C THR A 284 8.01 -12.54 -1.46
N THR A 285 7.10 -11.69 -0.97
CA THR A 285 6.96 -10.30 -1.40
C THR A 285 7.88 -9.36 -0.59
N GLU A 286 8.14 -8.14 -1.08
CA GLU A 286 8.85 -7.11 -0.31
C GLU A 286 8.09 -6.70 0.96
N LYS A 287 6.75 -6.71 0.94
CA LYS A 287 5.92 -6.37 2.09
C LYS A 287 6.13 -7.37 3.23
N ASP A 288 6.10 -8.67 2.93
CA ASP A 288 6.33 -9.72 3.92
C ASP A 288 7.80 -9.77 4.37
N ALA A 289 8.73 -9.52 3.44
CA ALA A 289 10.16 -9.50 3.70
C ALA A 289 10.56 -8.48 4.79
N VAL A 290 9.83 -7.38 4.95
CA VAL A 290 10.08 -6.41 6.04
C VAL A 290 9.93 -7.09 7.41
N LYS A 291 8.90 -7.92 7.59
CA LYS A 291 8.68 -8.70 8.83
C LYS A 291 9.71 -9.81 8.99
N PHE A 292 10.04 -10.50 7.88
CA PHE A 292 11.05 -11.56 7.92
C PHE A 292 12.42 -11.05 8.33
N LYS A 293 12.80 -9.82 7.93
CA LYS A 293 14.06 -9.20 8.40
C LYS A 293 14.14 -9.09 9.92
N THR A 294 13.03 -8.72 10.56
CA THR A 294 12.96 -8.63 12.03
C THR A 294 13.04 -10.02 12.65
N LEU A 295 12.31 -10.97 12.11
CA LEU A 295 12.30 -12.35 12.58
C LEU A 295 13.68 -13.01 12.46
N LEU A 296 14.38 -12.82 11.34
CA LEU A 296 15.73 -13.36 11.13
C LEU A 296 16.78 -12.77 12.06
N LYS A 297 16.63 -11.53 12.54
CA LYS A 297 17.51 -10.98 13.59
C LYS A 297 17.37 -11.71 14.91
N GLN A 298 16.17 -12.21 15.21
CA GLN A 298 15.88 -12.96 16.44
C GLN A 298 16.28 -14.44 16.32
N HIS A 299 16.37 -14.95 15.08
CA HIS A 299 16.68 -16.33 14.72
C HIS A 299 17.87 -16.42 13.78
N PRO A 300 19.10 -16.07 14.23
CA PRO A 300 20.29 -16.07 13.39
C PRO A 300 20.71 -17.48 12.90
N GLU A 301 20.22 -18.54 13.56
CA GLU A 301 20.39 -19.93 13.17
C GLU A 301 19.57 -20.36 11.95
N PHE A 302 18.57 -19.56 11.53
CA PHE A 302 17.72 -19.89 10.39
C PHE A 302 18.52 -19.86 9.08
N SER A 303 18.58 -21.01 8.41
CA SER A 303 19.47 -21.24 7.26
C SER A 303 18.76 -21.47 5.93
N THR A 304 17.42 -21.56 5.92
CA THR A 304 16.67 -21.70 4.67
C THR A 304 16.77 -20.41 3.84
N PRO A 305 17.15 -20.46 2.56
CA PRO A 305 17.23 -19.28 1.71
C PRO A 305 15.86 -18.63 1.54
N ILE A 306 15.78 -17.31 1.72
CA ILE A 306 14.56 -16.53 1.48
C ILE A 306 14.80 -15.57 0.33
N TRP A 307 14.09 -15.79 -0.76
CA TRP A 307 14.12 -14.95 -1.94
C TRP A 307 12.97 -13.96 -1.93
N VAL A 308 13.27 -12.71 -2.18
CA VAL A 308 12.29 -11.63 -2.26
C VAL A 308 12.11 -11.22 -3.71
N VAL A 309 10.88 -11.16 -4.17
CA VAL A 309 10.54 -10.67 -5.51
C VAL A 309 10.09 -9.22 -5.41
N PRO A 310 10.93 -8.26 -5.81
CA PRO A 310 10.58 -6.86 -5.78
C PRO A 310 9.64 -6.52 -6.95
N VAL A 311 8.78 -5.51 -6.72
CA VAL A 311 7.93 -4.96 -7.77
C VAL A 311 8.04 -3.43 -7.79
N GLU A 312 8.14 -2.85 -8.98
CA GLU A 312 8.20 -1.42 -9.18
C GLU A 312 7.00 -0.93 -9.99
N ALA A 313 6.41 0.18 -9.57
CA ALA A 313 5.36 0.81 -10.35
C ALA A 313 5.97 1.56 -11.55
N VAL A 314 5.55 1.21 -12.76
CA VAL A 314 5.87 1.93 -13.99
C VAL A 314 4.65 2.74 -14.39
N LEU A 315 4.80 4.07 -14.43
CA LEU A 315 3.74 5.01 -14.74
C LEU A 315 3.80 5.45 -16.20
N SER A 316 2.62 5.73 -16.80
CA SER A 316 2.57 6.40 -18.10
C SER A 316 3.11 7.84 -18.00
N SER A 317 3.56 8.41 -19.12
CA SER A 317 4.01 9.81 -19.21
C SER A 317 2.97 10.78 -18.68
N ASP A 318 1.71 10.55 -19.01
CA ASP A 318 0.57 11.40 -18.61
C ASP A 318 0.40 11.50 -17.09
N CYS A 319 0.82 10.48 -16.34
CA CYS A 319 0.84 10.55 -14.87
C CYS A 319 1.83 11.60 -14.38
N TYR A 320 3.03 11.63 -14.95
CA TYR A 320 4.04 12.63 -14.60
C TYR A 320 3.65 14.03 -15.05
N ASP A 321 3.02 14.18 -16.22
CA ASP A 321 2.56 15.47 -16.73
C ASP A 321 1.47 16.06 -15.85
N VAL A 322 0.48 15.26 -15.45
CA VAL A 322 -0.55 15.67 -14.48
C VAL A 322 0.06 16.01 -13.13
N LEU A 323 0.99 15.21 -12.63
CA LEU A 323 1.68 15.51 -11.38
C LEU A 323 2.37 16.88 -11.43
N LYS A 324 3.14 17.14 -12.49
CA LYS A 324 3.84 18.42 -12.69
C LYS A 324 2.86 19.59 -12.70
N GLN A 325 1.79 19.49 -13.47
CA GLN A 325 0.76 20.55 -13.54
C GLN A 325 0.13 20.83 -12.17
N GLN A 326 -0.22 19.78 -11.42
CA GLN A 326 -0.83 19.90 -10.09
C GLN A 326 0.14 20.50 -9.08
N LEU A 327 1.41 20.12 -9.11
CA LEU A 327 2.44 20.66 -8.22
C LEU A 327 2.74 22.14 -8.52
N GLN A 328 2.82 22.50 -9.81
CA GLN A 328 2.96 23.91 -10.22
C GLN A 328 1.78 24.77 -9.75
N HIS A 329 0.55 24.22 -9.80
CA HIS A 329 -0.65 24.92 -9.33
C HIS A 329 -0.61 25.23 -7.84
N VAL A 330 0.04 24.39 -7.05
CA VAL A 330 0.23 24.61 -5.59
C VAL A 330 1.55 25.33 -5.25
N GLY A 331 2.25 25.86 -6.25
CA GLY A 331 3.44 26.69 -6.07
C GLY A 331 4.78 25.95 -6.03
N ILE A 332 4.79 24.63 -6.31
CA ILE A 332 6.03 23.85 -6.38
C ILE A 332 6.56 23.87 -7.80
N GLN A 333 7.77 24.38 -8.00
CA GLN A 333 8.43 24.44 -9.30
C GLN A 333 9.41 23.28 -9.46
N PHE A 334 9.48 22.76 -10.68
CA PHE A 334 10.49 21.79 -11.08
C PHE A 334 11.73 22.56 -11.56
N SER A 335 12.89 22.14 -11.10
CA SER A 335 14.19 22.65 -11.54
C SER A 335 14.56 22.20 -12.96
#